data_bca63f39f86fb9cb4d0aed24f4d672a2
#
_entry.id   bca63f39f86fb9cb4d0aed24f4d672a2
#
_cell.length_a   1.000
_cell.length_b   1.000
_cell.length_c   1.000
_cell.angle_alpha   90.00
_cell.angle_beta   90.00
_cell.angle_gamma   90.00
#
_symmetry.space_group_name_H-M   'P 1'
#
loop_
_entity.id
_entity.type
_entity.pdbx_description
1 polymer ?
#
loop_
_entity_poly.entity_id
_entity_poly.type
_entity_poly.pdbx_seq_one_letter_code
_entity_poly.pdbx_strand_id
1 'polypeptide(L)'
;MITKDTYKLYKSIIPTHVCEEIIKLGLSSKVKTAVTAEQNSDKLSNEELINLQKIRHSNISWLGGEWIYKWIRPCVQDSNKNWKYDINFVDNFQFTIYKENQFYDWHPDYF
;
A
#
# COMPACT_ATOMS: atom_id res chain seq x y z
N MET A 1 -17.05 18.62 -2.48
CA MET A 1 -16.83 19.20 -1.14
C MET A 1 -15.35 19.07 -0.78
N ILE A 2 -14.75 20.18 -0.38
CA ILE A 2 -13.36 20.18 0.05
C ILE A 2 -13.35 19.91 1.55
N THR A 3 -12.69 18.86 1.99
CA THR A 3 -12.50 18.59 3.40
C THR A 3 -11.51 19.61 3.99
N LYS A 4 -11.74 20.02 5.21
CA LYS A 4 -10.87 20.99 5.89
C LYS A 4 -9.44 20.47 5.99
N ASP A 5 -9.30 19.19 6.31
CA ASP A 5 -8.03 18.49 6.39
C ASP A 5 -7.99 17.42 5.28
N THR A 6 -6.97 17.46 4.43
CA THR A 6 -6.82 16.52 3.33
C THR A 6 -5.93 15.33 3.68
N TYR A 7 -5.20 15.40 4.80
CA TYR A 7 -4.34 14.34 5.29
C TYR A 7 -4.08 14.49 6.78
N LYS A 8 -3.61 13.42 7.41
CA LYS A 8 -3.05 13.44 8.76
C LYS A 8 -1.75 12.67 8.79
N LEU A 9 -0.80 13.16 9.57
CA LEU A 9 0.52 12.55 9.74
C LEU A 9 0.69 12.14 11.20
N TYR A 10 1.07 10.89 11.42
CA TYR A 10 1.38 10.34 12.73
C TYR A 10 2.86 9.95 12.77
N LYS A 11 3.66 10.65 13.57
CA LYS A 11 5.10 10.42 13.62
C LYS A 11 5.45 9.39 14.69
N SER A 12 6.33 8.45 14.32
CA SER A 12 6.99 7.54 15.27
C SER A 12 6.05 6.74 16.15
N ILE A 13 4.85 6.41 15.66
CA ILE A 13 3.86 5.67 16.44
C ILE A 13 4.05 4.15 16.37
N ILE A 14 4.73 3.67 15.34
CA ILE A 14 5.01 2.24 15.19
C ILE A 14 6.43 1.98 15.69
N PRO A 15 6.60 1.09 16.69
CA PRO A 15 7.93 0.80 17.23
C PRO A 15 8.87 0.24 16.15
N THR A 16 10.15 0.54 16.28
CA THR A 16 11.18 0.12 15.31
C THR A 16 11.18 -1.39 15.12
N HIS A 17 11.05 -2.17 16.18
CA HIS A 17 11.04 -3.63 16.08
C HIS A 17 9.86 -4.17 15.27
N VAL A 18 8.71 -3.49 15.32
CA VAL A 18 7.53 -3.84 14.51
C VAL A 18 7.79 -3.52 13.04
N CYS A 19 8.37 -2.37 12.75
CA CYS A 19 8.76 -2.01 11.37
C CYS A 19 9.75 -3.03 10.79
N GLU A 20 10.72 -3.46 11.58
CA GLU A 20 11.70 -4.48 11.17
C GLU A 20 11.03 -5.83 10.88
N GLU A 21 10.07 -6.23 11.69
CA GLU A 21 9.29 -7.46 11.45
C GLU A 21 8.48 -7.39 10.16
N ILE A 22 7.86 -6.24 9.90
CA ILE A 22 7.10 -6.02 8.66
C ILE A 22 8.03 -6.11 7.44
N ILE A 23 9.18 -5.49 7.49
CA ILE A 23 10.18 -5.53 6.41
C ILE A 23 10.63 -6.97 6.17
N LYS A 24 10.97 -7.68 7.24
CA LYS A 24 11.41 -9.08 7.16
C LYS A 24 10.33 -9.96 6.51
N LEU A 25 9.09 -9.80 6.94
CA LEU A 25 7.96 -10.54 6.38
C LEU A 25 7.74 -10.18 4.90
N GLY A 26 7.77 -8.90 4.56
CA GLY A 26 7.61 -8.44 3.19
C GLY A 26 8.68 -8.96 2.25
N LEU A 27 9.94 -8.99 2.70
CA LEU A 27 11.05 -9.51 1.91
C LEU A 27 11.02 -11.03 1.77
N SER A 28 10.45 -11.75 2.73
CA SER A 28 10.35 -13.23 2.70
C SER A 28 9.12 -13.74 1.96
N SER A 29 8.14 -12.88 1.69
CA SER A 29 6.92 -13.23 1.00
C SER A 29 7.13 -13.28 -0.51
N LYS A 30 6.20 -13.96 -1.22
CA LYS A 30 6.26 -14.03 -2.68
C LYS A 30 6.10 -12.63 -3.27
N VAL A 31 7.15 -12.16 -3.94
CA VAL A 31 7.18 -10.84 -4.58
C VAL A 31 6.66 -10.95 -6.00
N LYS A 32 5.81 -10.02 -6.40
CA LYS A 32 5.27 -9.92 -7.76
C LYS A 32 5.58 -8.55 -8.35
N THR A 33 5.68 -8.47 -9.67
CA THR A 33 5.75 -7.18 -10.36
C THR A 33 4.43 -6.45 -10.19
N ALA A 34 4.50 -5.21 -9.72
CA ALA A 34 3.32 -4.40 -9.51
C ALA A 34 2.73 -3.93 -10.84
N VAL A 35 1.41 -4.02 -10.93
CA VAL A 35 0.62 -3.48 -12.04
C VAL A 35 -0.44 -2.56 -11.47
N THR A 36 -1.01 -1.71 -12.32
CA THR A 36 -2.01 -0.76 -11.89
C THR A 36 -3.36 -1.43 -11.62
N ALA A 37 -4.02 -0.95 -10.56
CA ALA A 37 -5.39 -1.29 -10.21
C ALA A 37 -5.67 -2.80 -10.23
N GLU A 38 -6.76 -3.24 -10.76
CA GLU A 38 -7.31 -4.58 -10.64
C GLU A 38 -6.61 -5.65 -11.51
N GLN A 39 -5.50 -5.32 -12.14
CA GLN A 39 -4.86 -6.24 -13.07
C GLN A 39 -3.89 -7.18 -12.35
N ASN A 40 -3.85 -8.42 -12.84
CA ASN A 40 -2.94 -9.45 -12.35
C ASN A 40 -1.82 -9.65 -13.36
N SER A 41 -0.56 -9.46 -12.93
CA SER A 41 0.61 -9.59 -13.78
C SER A 41 0.74 -10.97 -14.43
N ASP A 42 0.25 -12.03 -13.77
CA ASP A 42 0.32 -13.40 -14.29
C ASP A 42 -0.59 -13.62 -15.52
N LYS A 43 -1.57 -12.73 -15.73
CA LYS A 43 -2.53 -12.81 -16.84
C LYS A 43 -2.20 -11.88 -18.00
N LEU A 44 -1.15 -11.08 -17.87
CA LEU A 44 -0.79 -10.09 -18.88
C LEU A 44 0.24 -10.66 -19.87
N SER A 45 0.13 -10.22 -21.12
CA SER A 45 1.18 -10.45 -22.11
C SER A 45 2.42 -9.63 -21.76
N ASN A 46 3.57 -9.98 -22.33
CA ASN A 46 4.81 -9.23 -22.14
C ASN A 46 4.67 -7.77 -22.60
N GLU A 47 3.98 -7.54 -23.72
CA GLU A 47 3.75 -6.19 -24.23
C GLU A 47 2.87 -5.36 -23.29
N GLU A 48 1.77 -5.94 -22.79
CA GLU A 48 0.89 -5.27 -21.83
C GLU A 48 1.64 -4.94 -20.55
N LEU A 49 2.46 -5.87 -20.05
CA LEU A 49 3.26 -5.66 -18.85
C LEU A 49 4.26 -4.51 -19.02
N ILE A 50 4.96 -4.46 -20.16
CA ILE A 50 5.90 -3.38 -20.46
C ILE A 50 5.18 -2.03 -20.49
N ASN A 51 4.01 -1.95 -21.10
CA ASN A 51 3.23 -0.71 -21.14
C ASN A 51 2.79 -0.26 -19.75
N LEU A 52 2.37 -1.16 -18.89
CA LEU A 52 1.99 -0.85 -17.52
C LEU A 52 3.20 -0.41 -16.68
N GLN A 53 4.37 -0.98 -16.89
CA GLN A 53 5.60 -0.60 -16.20
C GLN A 53 6.08 0.80 -16.54
N LYS A 54 5.60 1.41 -17.61
CA LYS A 54 5.84 2.84 -17.89
C LYS A 54 5.14 3.76 -16.89
N ILE A 55 4.06 3.28 -16.27
CA ILE A 55 3.29 4.01 -15.25
C ILE A 55 3.79 3.65 -13.87
N ARG A 56 3.99 2.36 -13.63
CA ARG A 56 4.45 1.85 -12.35
C ARG A 56 5.46 0.72 -12.56
N HIS A 57 6.64 0.88 -11.97
CA HIS A 57 7.64 -0.16 -11.92
C HIS A 57 8.08 -0.37 -10.48
N SER A 58 7.59 -1.41 -9.86
CA SER A 58 7.93 -1.79 -8.49
C SER A 58 7.64 -3.27 -8.29
N ASN A 59 8.12 -3.81 -7.19
CA ASN A 59 7.81 -5.17 -6.78
C ASN A 59 6.96 -5.12 -5.52
N ILE A 60 5.97 -5.98 -5.41
CA ILE A 60 5.04 -5.99 -4.29
C ILE A 60 4.87 -7.38 -3.71
N SER A 61 4.54 -7.42 -2.45
CA SER A 61 3.96 -8.58 -1.79
C SER A 61 2.76 -8.15 -0.97
N TRP A 62 1.85 -9.08 -0.69
CA TRP A 62 0.66 -8.82 0.08
C TRP A 62 0.81 -9.42 1.47
N LEU A 63 0.64 -8.58 2.48
CA LEU A 63 0.73 -8.97 3.88
C LEU A 63 -0.66 -8.91 4.51
N GLY A 64 -1.05 -9.95 5.20
CA GLY A 64 -2.28 -9.98 5.96
C GLY A 64 -2.00 -10.05 7.45
N GLY A 65 -3.03 -9.75 8.24
CA GLY A 65 -2.99 -10.02 9.66
C GLY A 65 -3.39 -8.86 10.55
N GLU A 66 -4.13 -9.21 11.59
CA GLU A 66 -4.58 -8.30 12.62
C GLU A 66 -3.42 -7.65 13.37
N TRP A 67 -2.27 -8.32 13.45
CA TRP A 67 -1.13 -7.81 14.21
C TRP A 67 -0.54 -6.53 13.59
N ILE A 68 -0.62 -6.37 12.25
CA ILE A 68 -0.22 -5.13 11.58
C ILE A 68 -1.29 -4.07 11.80
N TYR A 69 -2.55 -4.43 11.57
CA TYR A 69 -3.64 -3.48 11.64
C TYR A 69 -3.83 -2.90 13.03
N LYS A 70 -3.52 -3.65 14.07
CA LYS A 70 -3.66 -3.12 15.44
C LYS A 70 -2.80 -1.88 15.71
N TRP A 71 -1.69 -1.73 14.97
CA TRP A 71 -0.84 -0.54 15.07
C TRP A 71 -1.38 0.65 14.28
N ILE A 72 -2.18 0.39 13.26
CA ILE A 72 -2.72 1.39 12.35
C ILE A 72 -4.14 1.81 12.77
N ARG A 73 -4.90 0.89 13.35
CA ARG A 73 -6.31 1.12 13.73
C ARG A 73 -6.54 2.41 14.53
N PRO A 74 -5.76 2.74 15.57
CA PRO A 74 -5.99 3.98 16.31
C PRO A 74 -5.85 5.22 15.44
N CYS A 75 -4.93 5.21 14.48
CA CYS A 75 -4.74 6.34 13.55
C CYS A 75 -5.90 6.46 12.58
N VAL A 76 -6.40 5.34 12.06
CA VAL A 76 -7.57 5.32 11.19
C VAL A 76 -8.79 5.85 11.92
N GLN A 77 -9.02 5.39 13.14
CA GLN A 77 -10.15 5.84 13.97
C GLN A 77 -10.06 7.32 14.29
N ASP A 78 -8.87 7.80 14.66
CA ASP A 78 -8.66 9.22 14.96
C ASP A 78 -8.88 10.09 13.73
N SER A 79 -8.30 9.73 12.61
CA SER A 79 -8.48 10.45 11.34
C SER A 79 -9.94 10.48 10.91
N ASN A 80 -10.63 9.36 11.07
CA ASN A 80 -12.01 9.22 10.61
C ASN A 80 -13.01 10.02 11.45
N LYS A 81 -12.63 10.52 12.61
CA LYS A 81 -13.43 11.48 13.35
C LYS A 81 -13.71 12.75 12.55
N ASN A 82 -12.74 13.14 11.70
CA ASN A 82 -12.87 14.29 10.80
C ASN A 82 -13.71 13.96 9.57
N TRP A 83 -13.43 12.82 8.94
CA TRP A 83 -14.01 12.51 7.63
C TRP A 83 -15.28 11.68 7.70
N LYS A 84 -15.47 10.93 8.76
CA LYS A 84 -16.72 10.19 9.05
C LYS A 84 -17.13 9.23 7.94
N TYR A 85 -16.16 8.54 7.35
CA TYR A 85 -16.44 7.47 6.40
C TYR A 85 -17.02 6.24 7.09
N ASP A 86 -17.88 5.54 6.41
CA ASP A 86 -18.37 4.24 6.88
C ASP A 86 -17.39 3.15 6.44
N ILE A 87 -16.50 2.77 7.36
CA ILE A 87 -15.45 1.80 7.09
C ILE A 87 -15.91 0.43 7.55
N ASN A 88 -16.12 -0.49 6.61
CA ASN A 88 -16.64 -1.83 6.90
C ASN A 88 -15.54 -2.87 7.09
N PHE A 89 -14.42 -2.74 6.37
CA PHE A 89 -13.32 -3.70 6.47
C PHE A 89 -12.01 -3.06 6.03
N VAL A 90 -10.91 -3.73 6.36
CA VAL A 90 -9.56 -3.36 5.90
C VAL A 90 -9.00 -4.53 5.12
N ASP A 91 -8.51 -4.24 3.92
CA ASP A 91 -7.91 -5.23 3.05
C ASP A 91 -6.48 -5.58 3.51
N ASN A 92 -5.86 -6.54 2.84
CA ASN A 92 -4.47 -6.88 3.06
C ASN A 92 -3.57 -5.66 2.75
N PHE A 93 -2.39 -5.66 3.37
CA PHE A 93 -1.43 -4.58 3.18
C PHE A 93 -0.50 -4.89 2.02
N GLN A 94 -0.32 -3.92 1.14
CA GLN A 94 0.66 -4.03 0.08
C GLN A 94 2.03 -3.59 0.61
N PHE A 95 2.98 -4.50 0.54
CA PHE A 95 4.38 -4.18 0.82
C PHE A 95 5.07 -3.94 -0.52
N THR A 96 5.57 -2.73 -0.72
CA THR A 96 6.14 -2.32 -2.00
C THR A 96 7.64 -2.12 -1.88
N ILE A 97 8.37 -2.65 -2.85
CA ILE A 97 9.82 -2.49 -2.95
C ILE A 97 10.13 -1.67 -4.19
N TYR A 98 10.80 -0.53 -3.99
CA TYR A 98 11.33 0.28 -5.09
C TYR A 98 12.86 0.17 -5.08
N LYS A 99 13.39 -0.45 -6.13
CA LYS A 99 14.82 -0.48 -6.39
C LYS A 99 15.22 0.72 -7.24
N GLU A 100 16.51 0.91 -7.47
CA GLU A 100 17.00 1.96 -8.35
C GLU A 100 16.27 1.92 -9.71
N ASN A 101 15.87 3.08 -10.21
CA ASN A 101 15.12 3.28 -11.45
C ASN A 101 13.69 2.70 -11.45
N GLN A 102 13.19 2.27 -10.31
CA GLN A 102 11.79 1.87 -10.16
C GLN A 102 10.96 3.03 -9.62
N PHE A 103 9.68 3.09 -10.00
CA PHE A 103 8.83 4.23 -9.67
C PHE A 103 7.34 3.89 -9.79
N TYR A 104 6.53 4.77 -9.25
CA TYR A 104 5.10 4.87 -9.53
C TYR A 104 4.82 6.31 -9.93
N ASP A 105 4.34 6.54 -11.15
CA ASP A 105 4.05 7.87 -11.64
C ASP A 105 2.89 8.51 -10.86
N TRP A 106 2.74 9.82 -10.98
CA TRP A 106 1.65 10.55 -10.34
C TRP A 106 0.30 9.94 -10.69
N HIS A 107 -0.50 9.65 -9.68
CA HIS A 107 -1.79 8.99 -9.86
C HIS A 107 -2.71 9.33 -8.68
N PRO A 108 -4.04 9.30 -8.88
CA PRO A 108 -4.98 9.32 -7.77
C PRO A 108 -5.15 7.91 -7.19
N ASP A 109 -5.51 7.83 -5.91
CA ASP A 109 -5.78 6.56 -5.22
C ASP A 109 -7.27 6.22 -5.21
N TYR A 110 -7.90 6.35 -6.36
CA TYR A 110 -9.30 5.93 -6.55
C TYR A 110 -9.45 5.22 -7.90
N PHE A 111 -10.50 4.45 -8.00
CA PHE A 111 -10.81 3.68 -9.21
C PHE A 111 -12.14 4.12 -9.79
#